data_6e3ac8f5c95a74003467b8b54201821e
#
_entry.id   6e3ac8f5c95a74003467b8b54201821e
#
_cell.length_a   1.000
_cell.length_b   1.000
_cell.length_c   1.000
_cell.angle_alpha   90.00
_cell.angle_beta   90.00
_cell.angle_gamma   90.00
#
_symmetry.space_group_name_H-M   'P 1'
#
loop_
_entity.id
_entity.type
_entity.pdbx_description
1 polymer ?
#
loop_
_entity_poly.entity_id
_entity_poly.type
_entity_poly.pdbx_seq_one_letter_code
_entity_poly.pdbx_strand_id
1 'polypeptide(L)'
;IATEIRAGRRGPRDHAILFRTAALSRSLEIALRTAGVPYQLVRGLEFFKRREIRDVVAWLRLLRNPRDDEAFLRVVNVPTRGIGRQSLDRLAAWADDQRLGHLEAAAGAARIPGLPRRAATALAAFASLHATLGETAGREERVAALLESVLERTGYRRMLEEDLDDEEGQERLANVEELVTAARQFDESFAADPVPFGGSAGGEIDPLGGFLETTALVADADAWDVGADRVALMTFHAAKGLEFPVVY
;
A
#
# COMPACT_ATOMS: atom_id res chain seq x y z
N ILE A 1 30.97 11.49 -1.53
CA ILE A 1 30.85 10.02 -1.61
C ILE A 1 31.80 9.48 -2.68
N ALA A 2 31.55 9.71 -3.99
CA ALA A 2 32.37 9.13 -5.07
C ALA A 2 33.87 9.40 -4.92
N THR A 3 34.28 10.59 -4.46
CA THR A 3 35.66 10.95 -4.24
C THR A 3 36.30 10.15 -3.08
N GLU A 4 35.58 9.90 -2.02
CA GLU A 4 36.03 9.14 -0.87
C GLU A 4 36.20 7.66 -1.17
N ILE A 5 35.22 7.11 -1.91
CA ILE A 5 35.25 5.71 -2.38
C ILE A 5 36.44 5.50 -3.32
N ARG A 6 36.64 6.38 -4.32
CA ARG A 6 37.78 6.29 -5.26
C ARG A 6 39.13 6.45 -4.59
N ALA A 7 39.18 7.24 -3.51
CA ALA A 7 40.41 7.41 -2.72
C ALA A 7 40.68 6.25 -1.74
N GLY A 8 39.80 5.24 -1.69
CA GLY A 8 39.90 4.09 -0.79
C GLY A 8 39.80 4.44 0.70
N ARG A 9 39.27 5.63 1.03
CA ARG A 9 39.13 6.08 2.43
C ARG A 9 37.97 5.40 3.14
N ARG A 10 36.87 5.16 2.40
CA ARG A 10 35.66 4.50 2.90
C ARG A 10 34.98 3.69 1.78
N GLY A 11 34.30 2.60 2.16
CA GLY A 11 33.50 1.80 1.24
C GLY A 11 32.10 2.41 0.99
N PRO A 12 31.41 2.00 -0.05
CA PRO A 12 30.03 2.43 -0.30
C PRO A 12 29.10 2.24 0.89
N ARG A 13 29.17 1.11 1.60
CA ARG A 13 28.35 0.77 2.78
C ARG A 13 28.55 1.71 3.98
N ASP A 14 29.65 2.47 4.01
CA ASP A 14 29.92 3.40 5.11
C ASP A 14 29.11 4.69 4.98
N HIS A 15 28.42 4.90 3.86
CA HIS A 15 27.70 6.12 3.53
C HIS A 15 26.19 5.91 3.52
N ALA A 16 25.47 6.82 4.20
CA ALA A 16 24.03 6.95 4.06
C ALA A 16 23.63 8.35 3.59
N ILE A 17 22.60 8.44 2.75
CA ILE A 17 21.96 9.70 2.37
C ILE A 17 20.55 9.66 2.93
N LEU A 18 20.27 10.60 3.84
CA LEU A 18 18.96 10.73 4.48
C LEU A 18 18.16 11.86 3.83
N PHE A 19 16.91 11.61 3.53
CA PHE A 19 16.00 12.61 2.97
C PHE A 19 14.65 12.57 3.65
N ARG A 20 13.93 13.71 3.61
CA ARG A 20 12.63 13.83 4.26
C ARG A 20 11.52 13.14 3.46
N THR A 21 11.54 13.24 2.14
CA THR A 21 10.50 12.72 1.25
C THR A 21 11.10 11.84 0.17
N ALA A 22 10.40 10.77 -0.21
CA ALA A 22 10.84 9.84 -1.25
C ALA A 22 11.03 10.52 -2.63
N ALA A 23 10.40 11.66 -2.88
CA ALA A 23 10.57 12.43 -4.11
C ALA A 23 12.02 12.83 -4.40
N LEU A 24 12.84 13.02 -3.35
CA LEU A 24 14.25 13.37 -3.49
C LEU A 24 15.13 12.16 -3.89
N SER A 25 14.65 10.93 -3.73
CA SER A 25 15.45 9.74 -4.02
C SER A 25 15.87 9.67 -5.49
N ARG A 26 14.95 9.99 -6.42
CA ARG A 26 15.20 9.83 -7.86
C ARG A 26 16.38 10.66 -8.39
N SER A 27 16.50 11.90 -7.94
CA SER A 27 17.64 12.75 -8.32
C SER A 27 18.96 12.23 -7.75
N LEU A 28 18.94 11.70 -6.52
CA LEU A 28 20.09 11.08 -5.87
C LEU A 28 20.49 9.76 -6.54
N GLU A 29 19.53 8.94 -6.90
CA GLU A 29 19.75 7.69 -7.64
C GLU A 29 20.41 7.95 -9.00
N ILE A 30 19.89 8.94 -9.76
CA ILE A 30 20.50 9.36 -11.05
C ILE A 30 21.93 9.82 -10.83
N ALA A 31 22.19 10.66 -9.83
CA ALA A 31 23.51 11.16 -9.54
C ALA A 31 24.51 10.05 -9.15
N LEU A 32 24.10 9.11 -8.30
CA LEU A 32 24.94 7.98 -7.90
C LEU A 32 25.20 7.03 -9.05
N ARG A 33 24.19 6.74 -9.87
CA ARG A 33 24.32 5.92 -11.08
C ARG A 33 25.28 6.56 -12.08
N THR A 34 25.13 7.86 -12.34
CA THR A 34 26.04 8.60 -13.22
C THR A 34 27.47 8.60 -12.70
N ALA A 35 27.66 8.66 -11.38
CA ALA A 35 28.98 8.58 -10.75
C ALA A 35 29.57 7.17 -10.66
N GLY A 36 28.80 6.12 -11.07
CA GLY A 36 29.20 4.71 -10.97
C GLY A 36 29.28 4.21 -9.53
N VAL A 37 28.53 4.82 -8.61
CA VAL A 37 28.51 4.46 -7.19
C VAL A 37 27.37 3.49 -6.93
N PRO A 38 27.63 2.26 -6.43
CA PRO A 38 26.59 1.32 -6.10
C PRO A 38 25.77 1.84 -4.91
N TYR A 39 24.44 1.79 -5.03
CA TYR A 39 23.52 2.23 -3.99
C TYR A 39 22.40 1.23 -3.79
N GLN A 40 21.74 1.30 -2.64
CA GLN A 40 20.48 0.66 -2.34
C GLN A 40 19.50 1.70 -1.78
N LEU A 41 18.29 1.68 -2.29
CA LEU A 41 17.21 2.49 -1.76
C LEU A 41 16.53 1.69 -0.64
N VAL A 42 16.77 2.11 0.60
CA VAL A 42 16.09 1.53 1.77
C VAL A 42 14.77 2.28 1.93
N ARG A 43 13.75 1.81 1.25
CA ARG A 43 12.38 2.21 1.57
C ARG A 43 11.98 1.40 2.78
N GLY A 44 11.46 2.07 3.82
CA GLY A 44 11.21 1.39 5.08
C GLY A 44 10.38 0.14 4.89
N LEU A 45 11.01 -1.03 5.04
CA LEU A 45 10.38 -2.37 5.11
C LEU A 45 9.13 -2.37 5.99
N GLU A 46 9.09 -1.46 6.95
CA GLU A 46 8.00 -1.31 7.89
C GLU A 46 6.82 -0.51 7.34
N PHE A 47 7.02 0.36 6.34
CA PHE A 47 5.94 1.21 5.83
C PHE A 47 4.78 0.38 5.28
N PHE A 48 5.05 -0.54 4.34
CA PHE A 48 4.01 -1.41 3.77
C PHE A 48 3.55 -2.52 4.73
N LYS A 49 4.29 -2.78 5.81
CA LYS A 49 3.90 -3.69 6.90
C LYS A 49 3.00 -3.02 7.93
N ARG A 50 2.95 -1.69 7.98
CA ARG A 50 2.11 -0.94 8.90
C ARG A 50 0.64 -1.29 8.69
N ARG A 51 -0.10 -1.40 9.79
CA ARG A 51 -1.49 -1.85 9.78
C ARG A 51 -2.36 -1.00 8.86
N GLU A 52 -2.29 0.32 9.01
CA GLU A 52 -3.07 1.30 8.24
C GLU A 52 -2.78 1.23 6.74
N ILE A 53 -1.53 1.01 6.35
CA ILE A 53 -1.13 0.88 4.94
C ILE A 53 -1.67 -0.43 4.37
N ARG A 54 -1.54 -1.53 5.10
CA ARG A 54 -2.08 -2.82 4.68
C ARG A 54 -3.59 -2.80 4.55
N ASP A 55 -4.31 -2.05 5.39
CA ASP A 55 -5.75 -1.90 5.32
C ASP A 55 -6.17 -1.17 4.04
N VAL A 56 -5.50 -0.07 3.71
CA VAL A 56 -5.77 0.70 2.49
C VAL A 56 -5.38 -0.09 1.23
N VAL A 57 -4.21 -0.72 1.23
CA VAL A 57 -3.77 -1.58 0.11
C VAL A 57 -4.74 -2.75 -0.11
N ALA A 58 -5.27 -3.34 0.97
CA ALA A 58 -6.27 -4.41 0.85
C ALA A 58 -7.57 -3.92 0.21
N TRP A 59 -8.01 -2.67 0.46
CA TRP A 59 -9.12 -2.08 -0.29
C TRP A 59 -8.84 -1.99 -1.79
N LEU A 60 -7.65 -1.52 -2.17
CA LEU A 60 -7.24 -1.43 -3.57
C LEU A 60 -7.16 -2.82 -4.23
N ARG A 61 -6.60 -3.83 -3.52
CA ARG A 61 -6.57 -5.23 -3.98
C ARG A 61 -7.99 -5.77 -4.21
N LEU A 62 -8.91 -5.53 -3.27
CA LEU A 62 -10.29 -5.99 -3.37
C LEU A 62 -11.05 -5.31 -4.51
N LEU A 63 -10.78 -4.04 -4.79
CA LEU A 63 -11.34 -3.33 -5.94
C LEU A 63 -10.85 -3.89 -7.27
N ARG A 64 -9.59 -4.28 -7.36
CA ARG A 64 -9.01 -4.90 -8.55
C ARG A 64 -9.44 -6.35 -8.72
N ASN A 65 -9.52 -7.11 -7.63
CA ASN A 65 -9.94 -8.49 -7.62
C ASN A 65 -11.02 -8.73 -6.56
N PRO A 66 -12.32 -8.72 -6.95
CA PRO A 66 -13.44 -8.96 -6.04
C PRO A 66 -13.45 -10.35 -5.39
N ARG A 67 -12.59 -11.28 -5.84
CA ARG A 67 -12.41 -12.62 -5.25
C ARG A 67 -11.20 -12.72 -4.33
N ASP A 68 -10.58 -11.61 -3.97
CA ASP A 68 -9.51 -11.57 -2.97
C ASP A 68 -10.13 -11.65 -1.55
N ASP A 69 -10.38 -12.88 -1.11
CA ASP A 69 -11.02 -13.15 0.17
C ASP A 69 -10.13 -12.74 1.36
N GLU A 70 -8.80 -12.75 1.21
CA GLU A 70 -7.88 -12.22 2.23
C GLU A 70 -8.06 -10.72 2.40
N ALA A 71 -8.08 -9.99 1.29
CA ALA A 71 -8.31 -8.55 1.30
C ALA A 71 -9.71 -8.21 1.86
N PHE A 72 -10.74 -8.97 1.47
CA PHE A 72 -12.09 -8.82 2.02
C PHE A 72 -12.11 -8.98 3.54
N LEU A 73 -11.57 -10.08 4.08
CA LEU A 73 -11.55 -10.35 5.52
C LEU A 73 -10.81 -9.27 6.30
N ARG A 74 -9.80 -8.67 5.68
CA ARG A 74 -9.03 -7.61 6.29
C ARG A 74 -9.83 -6.33 6.45
N VAL A 75 -10.65 -5.94 5.46
CA VAL A 75 -11.29 -4.61 5.41
C VAL A 75 -12.78 -4.61 5.75
N VAL A 76 -13.46 -5.76 5.73
CA VAL A 76 -14.91 -5.84 5.87
C VAL A 76 -15.43 -5.24 7.19
N ASN A 77 -14.62 -5.27 8.26
CA ASN A 77 -14.95 -4.70 9.56
C ASN A 77 -13.97 -3.61 10.02
N VAL A 78 -13.29 -2.95 9.08
CA VAL A 78 -12.40 -1.81 9.32
C VAL A 78 -12.79 -0.66 8.38
N PRO A 79 -13.28 0.47 8.93
CA PRO A 79 -13.70 0.73 10.32
C PRO A 79 -14.77 -0.25 10.82
N THR A 80 -14.96 -0.31 12.14
CA THR A 80 -15.89 -1.25 12.77
C THR A 80 -17.32 -1.11 12.27
N ARG A 81 -17.88 -2.20 11.71
CA ARG A 81 -19.25 -2.26 11.17
C ARG A 81 -20.16 -3.20 11.96
N GLY A 82 -19.68 -3.70 13.09
CA GLY A 82 -20.44 -4.63 13.94
C GLY A 82 -20.54 -6.05 13.36
N ILE A 83 -19.62 -6.43 12.48
CA ILE A 83 -19.54 -7.77 11.89
C ILE A 83 -18.60 -8.60 12.77
N GLY A 84 -19.15 -9.46 13.61
CA GLY A 84 -18.37 -10.31 14.51
C GLY A 84 -17.82 -11.55 13.81
N ARG A 85 -16.81 -12.18 14.44
CA ARG A 85 -16.12 -13.39 13.92
C ARG A 85 -17.11 -14.49 13.53
N GLN A 86 -18.08 -14.81 14.39
CA GLN A 86 -19.07 -15.84 14.11
C GLN A 86 -19.90 -15.58 12.85
N SER A 87 -20.14 -14.28 12.52
CA SER A 87 -20.84 -13.90 11.30
C SER A 87 -19.96 -14.10 10.07
N LEU A 88 -18.66 -13.83 10.17
CA LEU A 88 -17.69 -14.10 9.12
C LEU A 88 -17.48 -15.60 8.90
N ASP A 89 -17.42 -16.40 9.96
CA ASP A 89 -17.31 -17.86 9.85
C ASP A 89 -18.53 -18.46 9.11
N ARG A 90 -19.76 -17.95 9.39
CA ARG A 90 -20.98 -18.35 8.67
C ARG A 90 -20.98 -17.90 7.21
N LEU A 91 -20.52 -16.68 6.95
CA LEU A 91 -20.36 -16.17 5.59
C LEU A 91 -19.42 -17.06 4.78
N ALA A 92 -18.23 -17.36 5.35
CA ALA A 92 -17.22 -18.21 4.70
C ALA A 92 -17.77 -19.62 4.40
N ALA A 93 -18.38 -20.27 5.40
CA ALA A 93 -18.96 -21.60 5.21
C ALA A 93 -20.05 -21.63 4.12
N TRP A 94 -20.89 -20.58 4.05
CA TRP A 94 -21.91 -20.46 3.01
C TRP A 94 -21.30 -20.14 1.64
N ALA A 95 -20.27 -19.31 1.60
CA ALA A 95 -19.53 -18.97 0.37
C ALA A 95 -18.88 -20.23 -0.23
N ASP A 96 -18.24 -21.04 0.59
CA ASP A 96 -17.62 -22.31 0.19
C ASP A 96 -18.64 -23.28 -0.38
N ASP A 97 -19.80 -23.47 0.31
CA ASP A 97 -20.90 -24.34 -0.14
C ASP A 97 -21.45 -23.89 -1.50
N GLN A 98 -21.61 -22.61 -1.70
CA GLN A 98 -22.14 -22.01 -2.93
C GLN A 98 -21.06 -21.76 -4.00
N ARG A 99 -19.77 -21.98 -3.72
CA ARG A 99 -18.60 -21.68 -4.59
C ARG A 99 -18.51 -20.20 -4.98
N LEU A 100 -18.82 -19.32 -4.05
CA LEU A 100 -18.77 -17.86 -4.20
C LEU A 100 -17.52 -17.30 -3.53
N GLY A 101 -17.07 -16.11 -3.97
CA GLY A 101 -16.15 -15.30 -3.17
C GLY A 101 -16.87 -14.65 -1.98
N HIS A 102 -16.12 -14.29 -0.93
CA HIS A 102 -16.70 -13.69 0.28
C HIS A 102 -17.49 -12.39 0.00
N LEU A 103 -17.02 -11.57 -0.93
CA LEU A 103 -17.70 -10.33 -1.32
C LEU A 103 -19.05 -10.62 -2.01
N GLU A 104 -19.08 -11.61 -2.89
CA GLU A 104 -20.31 -12.05 -3.57
C GLU A 104 -21.30 -12.65 -2.57
N ALA A 105 -20.79 -13.45 -1.63
CA ALA A 105 -21.57 -13.98 -0.50
C ALA A 105 -22.13 -12.85 0.38
N ALA A 106 -21.36 -11.80 0.64
CA ALA A 106 -21.78 -10.62 1.40
C ALA A 106 -22.92 -9.84 0.71
N ALA A 107 -22.88 -9.73 -0.60
CA ALA A 107 -23.99 -9.13 -1.37
C ALA A 107 -25.31 -9.92 -1.19
N GLY A 108 -25.22 -11.25 -1.04
CA GLY A 108 -26.34 -12.15 -0.78
C GLY A 108 -26.59 -12.47 0.69
N ALA A 109 -26.03 -11.73 1.64
CA ALA A 109 -25.97 -12.07 3.06
C ALA A 109 -27.34 -12.35 3.72
N ALA A 110 -28.41 -11.73 3.21
CA ALA A 110 -29.78 -11.99 3.71
C ALA A 110 -30.25 -13.45 3.51
N ARG A 111 -29.60 -14.21 2.61
CA ARG A 111 -29.91 -15.61 2.31
C ARG A 111 -29.14 -16.60 3.17
N ILE A 112 -28.14 -16.13 3.94
CA ILE A 112 -27.27 -16.98 4.74
C ILE A 112 -28.03 -17.51 5.97
N PRO A 113 -28.20 -18.83 6.13
CA PRO A 113 -28.94 -19.40 7.26
C PRO A 113 -28.28 -19.06 8.60
N GLY A 114 -29.09 -18.60 9.56
CA GLY A 114 -28.62 -18.33 10.92
C GLY A 114 -27.72 -17.09 11.06
N LEU A 115 -27.53 -16.30 9.99
CA LEU A 115 -26.81 -15.04 10.08
C LEU A 115 -27.68 -13.98 10.76
N PRO A 116 -27.20 -13.28 11.83
CA PRO A 116 -27.96 -12.24 12.47
C PRO A 116 -28.33 -11.12 11.47
N ARG A 117 -29.56 -10.63 11.51
CA ARG A 117 -30.07 -9.59 10.59
C ARG A 117 -29.16 -8.36 10.53
N ARG A 118 -28.65 -7.92 11.70
CA ARG A 118 -27.73 -6.76 11.76
C ARG A 118 -26.43 -7.04 10.96
N ALA A 119 -25.86 -8.21 11.11
CA ALA A 119 -24.66 -8.60 10.36
C ALA A 119 -24.95 -8.74 8.86
N ALA A 120 -26.08 -9.33 8.49
CA ALA A 120 -26.49 -9.43 7.09
C ALA A 120 -26.64 -8.05 6.43
N THR A 121 -27.27 -7.10 7.12
CA THR A 121 -27.40 -5.71 6.64
C THR A 121 -26.04 -5.04 6.48
N ALA A 122 -25.14 -5.20 7.46
CA ALA A 122 -23.79 -4.61 7.41
C ALA A 122 -22.95 -5.20 6.27
N LEU A 123 -23.03 -6.52 6.03
CA LEU A 123 -22.33 -7.19 4.92
C LEU A 123 -22.87 -6.73 3.55
N ALA A 124 -24.19 -6.64 3.39
CA ALA A 124 -24.80 -6.14 2.16
C ALA A 124 -24.42 -4.66 1.91
N ALA A 125 -24.41 -3.83 2.96
CA ALA A 125 -23.98 -2.44 2.85
C ALA A 125 -22.49 -2.33 2.45
N PHE A 126 -21.64 -3.20 2.98
CA PHE A 126 -20.23 -3.27 2.56
C PHE A 126 -20.08 -3.64 1.08
N ALA A 127 -20.85 -4.64 0.61
CA ALA A 127 -20.83 -5.04 -0.80
C ALA A 127 -21.32 -3.90 -1.72
N SER A 128 -22.36 -3.16 -1.31
CA SER A 128 -22.84 -1.97 -2.03
C SER A 128 -21.79 -0.86 -2.08
N LEU A 129 -21.08 -0.61 -0.96
CA LEU A 129 -20.00 0.36 -0.92
C LEU A 129 -18.87 -0.03 -1.89
N HIS A 130 -18.48 -1.32 -1.88
CA HIS A 130 -17.49 -1.84 -2.81
C HIS A 130 -17.92 -1.65 -4.27
N ALA A 131 -19.18 -1.95 -4.63
CA ALA A 131 -19.69 -1.75 -5.99
C ALA A 131 -19.61 -0.28 -6.42
N THR A 132 -19.97 0.67 -5.53
CA THR A 132 -19.87 2.10 -5.81
C THR A 132 -18.41 2.56 -6.00
N LEU A 133 -17.47 2.03 -5.19
CA LEU A 133 -16.05 2.31 -5.35
C LEU A 133 -15.49 1.66 -6.63
N GLY A 134 -15.98 0.47 -7.01
CA GLY A 134 -15.63 -0.19 -8.26
C GLY A 134 -16.05 0.61 -9.49
N GLU A 135 -17.25 1.24 -9.48
CA GLU A 135 -17.65 2.17 -10.53
C GLU A 135 -16.75 3.40 -10.61
N THR A 136 -16.27 3.89 -9.45
CA THR A 136 -15.30 5.00 -9.40
C THR A 136 -13.96 4.54 -9.98
N ALA A 137 -13.47 3.36 -9.60
CA ALA A 137 -12.22 2.80 -10.12
C ALA A 137 -12.25 2.58 -11.64
N GLY A 138 -13.38 2.19 -12.21
CA GLY A 138 -13.55 2.02 -13.66
C GLY A 138 -13.61 3.34 -14.46
N ARG A 139 -13.74 4.48 -13.79
CA ARG A 139 -13.80 5.82 -14.43
C ARG A 139 -12.59 6.68 -14.13
N GLU A 140 -11.91 6.41 -13.03
CA GLU A 140 -10.78 7.19 -12.56
C GLU A 140 -9.47 6.52 -13.00
N GLU A 141 -8.73 7.21 -13.82
CA GLU A 141 -7.43 6.73 -14.31
C GLU A 141 -6.29 7.00 -13.31
N ARG A 142 -6.53 7.81 -12.27
CA ARG A 142 -5.53 8.18 -11.26
C ARG A 142 -5.72 7.39 -9.98
N VAL A 143 -4.68 6.66 -9.61
CA VAL A 143 -4.67 5.85 -8.39
C VAL A 143 -4.82 6.71 -7.13
N ALA A 144 -4.21 7.90 -7.10
CA ALA A 144 -4.32 8.81 -5.95
C ALA A 144 -5.77 9.25 -5.71
N ALA A 145 -6.53 9.58 -6.76
CA ALA A 145 -7.93 9.99 -6.63
C ALA A 145 -8.81 8.83 -6.18
N LEU A 146 -8.56 7.62 -6.69
CA LEU A 146 -9.24 6.41 -6.22
C LEU A 146 -8.96 6.15 -4.74
N LEU A 147 -7.69 6.28 -4.32
CA LEU A 147 -7.26 6.07 -2.94
C LEU A 147 -7.94 7.07 -2.00
N GLU A 148 -7.98 8.36 -2.35
CA GLU A 148 -8.71 9.37 -1.59
C GLU A 148 -10.20 9.02 -1.49
N SER A 149 -10.83 8.58 -2.59
CA SER A 149 -12.24 8.14 -2.60
C SER A 149 -12.47 6.94 -1.66
N VAL A 150 -11.52 5.99 -1.61
CA VAL A 150 -11.55 4.87 -0.67
C VAL A 150 -11.51 5.39 0.76
N LEU A 151 -10.54 6.24 1.12
CA LEU A 151 -10.37 6.78 2.48
C LEU A 151 -11.62 7.49 2.98
N GLU A 152 -12.22 8.33 2.14
CA GLU A 152 -13.41 9.11 2.49
C GLU A 152 -14.67 8.23 2.60
N ARG A 153 -14.98 7.46 1.56
CA ARG A 153 -16.25 6.71 1.48
C ARG A 153 -16.32 5.54 2.43
N THR A 154 -15.18 4.94 2.77
CA THR A 154 -15.13 3.86 3.76
C THR A 154 -15.23 4.37 5.19
N GLY A 155 -15.00 5.67 5.40
CA GLY A 155 -14.86 6.30 6.71
C GLY A 155 -13.50 6.02 7.36
N TYR A 156 -12.52 5.54 6.59
CA TYR A 156 -11.21 5.18 7.14
C TYR A 156 -10.43 6.40 7.60
N ARG A 157 -10.44 7.50 6.81
CA ARG A 157 -9.82 8.78 7.20
C ARG A 157 -10.39 9.29 8.51
N ARG A 158 -11.72 9.33 8.61
CA ARG A 158 -12.40 9.77 9.83
C ARG A 158 -12.03 8.93 11.05
N MET A 159 -11.93 7.61 10.89
CA MET A 159 -11.50 6.71 11.98
C MET A 159 -10.09 7.07 12.48
N LEU A 160 -9.16 7.40 11.56
CA LEU A 160 -7.80 7.83 11.95
C LEU A 160 -7.79 9.21 12.61
N GLU A 161 -8.66 10.12 12.18
CA GLU A 161 -8.80 11.46 12.76
C GLU A 161 -9.41 11.42 14.17
N GLU A 162 -10.23 10.42 14.48
CA GLU A 162 -10.79 10.20 15.82
C GLU A 162 -9.73 9.70 16.82
N ASP A 163 -8.61 9.16 16.35
CA ASP A 163 -7.51 8.61 17.16
C ASP A 163 -6.31 9.59 17.31
N LEU A 164 -6.47 10.90 17.00
CA LEU A 164 -5.36 11.87 17.00
C LEU A 164 -4.88 12.33 18.38
N ASP A 165 -5.50 11.85 19.45
CA ASP A 165 -5.16 12.26 20.82
C ASP A 165 -3.78 11.75 21.28
N ASP A 166 -3.22 10.77 20.59
CA ASP A 166 -1.90 10.22 20.87
C ASP A 166 -0.93 10.31 19.67
N GLU A 167 0.36 10.18 19.95
CA GLU A 167 1.43 10.26 18.95
C GLU A 167 1.29 9.13 17.89
N GLU A 168 0.81 7.96 18.29
CA GLU A 168 0.61 6.81 17.40
C GLU A 168 -0.52 7.06 16.40
N GLY A 169 -1.62 7.70 16.82
CA GLY A 169 -2.72 8.09 15.94
C GLY A 169 -2.28 9.10 14.89
N GLN A 170 -1.51 10.12 15.30
CA GLN A 170 -0.94 11.11 14.39
C GLN A 170 0.01 10.46 13.38
N GLU A 171 0.84 9.50 13.81
CA GLU A 171 1.74 8.76 12.92
C GLU A 171 0.96 7.93 11.91
N ARG A 172 -0.12 7.25 12.31
CA ARG A 172 -0.99 6.47 11.41
C ARG A 172 -1.62 7.34 10.31
N LEU A 173 -2.15 8.50 10.65
CA LEU A 173 -2.69 9.43 9.67
C LEU A 173 -1.60 9.92 8.71
N ALA A 174 -0.44 10.32 9.24
CA ALA A 174 0.69 10.77 8.42
C ALA A 174 1.17 9.68 7.44
N ASN A 175 1.16 8.41 7.84
CA ASN A 175 1.50 7.28 6.97
C ASN A 175 0.51 7.12 5.80
N VAL A 176 -0.78 7.28 6.06
CA VAL A 176 -1.79 7.22 5.00
C VAL A 176 -1.66 8.39 4.02
N GLU A 177 -1.35 9.60 4.50
CA GLU A 177 -1.07 10.76 3.64
C GLU A 177 0.23 10.56 2.80
N GLU A 178 1.23 9.89 3.36
CA GLU A 178 2.42 9.50 2.61
C GLU A 178 2.07 8.50 1.50
N LEU A 179 1.18 7.53 1.74
CA LEU A 179 0.70 6.61 0.70
C LEU A 179 -0.05 7.35 -0.42
N VAL A 180 -0.89 8.33 -0.09
CA VAL A 180 -1.56 9.19 -1.08
C VAL A 180 -0.53 9.96 -1.92
N THR A 181 0.51 10.48 -1.26
CA THR A 181 1.60 11.19 -1.95
C THR A 181 2.37 10.25 -2.89
N ALA A 182 2.65 9.02 -2.45
CA ALA A 182 3.29 8.00 -3.30
C ALA A 182 2.42 7.63 -4.51
N ALA A 183 1.10 7.54 -4.33
CA ALA A 183 0.17 7.31 -5.44
C ALA A 183 0.16 8.47 -6.45
N ARG A 184 0.21 9.73 -5.99
CA ARG A 184 0.33 10.91 -6.89
C ARG A 184 1.62 10.87 -7.70
N GLN A 185 2.74 10.52 -7.07
CA GLN A 185 4.02 10.39 -7.77
C GLN A 185 4.01 9.25 -8.79
N PHE A 186 3.34 8.15 -8.45
CA PHE A 186 3.11 7.05 -9.39
C PHE A 186 2.29 7.53 -10.59
N ASP A 187 1.17 8.23 -10.37
CA ASP A 187 0.31 8.75 -11.45
C ASP A 187 1.09 9.68 -12.39
N GLU A 188 1.92 10.59 -11.85
CA GLU A 188 2.79 11.48 -12.64
C GLU A 188 3.81 10.69 -13.49
N SER A 189 4.43 9.66 -12.90
CA SER A 189 5.42 8.82 -13.58
C SER A 189 4.79 7.98 -14.66
N PHE A 190 3.61 7.43 -14.37
CA PHE A 190 2.85 6.57 -15.27
C PHE A 190 2.31 7.35 -16.47
N ALA A 191 1.88 8.59 -16.27
CA ALA A 191 1.45 9.49 -17.35
C ALA A 191 2.60 9.90 -18.28
N ALA A 192 3.84 10.03 -17.74
CA ALA A 192 5.02 10.42 -18.52
C ALA A 192 5.59 9.28 -19.38
N ASP A 193 5.49 8.06 -18.92
CA ASP A 193 5.97 6.85 -19.62
C ASP A 193 5.05 5.68 -19.28
N PRO A 194 3.93 5.51 -20.01
CA PRO A 194 3.01 4.41 -19.81
C PRO A 194 3.65 3.09 -20.25
N VAL A 195 4.46 2.51 -19.37
CA VAL A 195 5.01 1.17 -19.60
C VAL A 195 3.90 0.17 -19.30
N PRO A 196 3.59 -0.78 -20.22
CA PRO A 196 2.69 -1.88 -19.93
C PRO A 196 3.31 -2.71 -18.80
N PHE A 197 2.79 -2.55 -17.56
CA PHE A 197 3.15 -3.44 -16.47
C PHE A 197 2.57 -4.83 -16.77
N GLY A 198 3.39 -5.87 -16.62
CA GLY A 198 2.96 -7.25 -16.84
C GLY A 198 3.45 -7.89 -18.16
N GLY A 199 4.36 -7.28 -18.89
CA GLY A 199 5.15 -7.95 -19.96
C GLY A 199 4.38 -8.46 -21.18
N SER A 200 3.11 -8.13 -21.36
CA SER A 200 2.33 -8.50 -22.54
C SER A 200 2.23 -7.31 -23.47
N ALA A 201 2.93 -7.39 -24.59
CA ALA A 201 2.74 -6.45 -25.69
C ALA A 201 1.26 -6.51 -26.14
N GLY A 202 0.47 -5.47 -25.80
CA GLY A 202 -0.95 -5.37 -26.13
C GLY A 202 -1.91 -5.53 -24.94
N GLY A 203 -1.41 -5.57 -23.68
CA GLY A 203 -2.23 -5.57 -22.47
C GLY A 203 -2.90 -4.22 -22.22
N GLU A 204 -4.11 -4.25 -21.71
CA GLU A 204 -4.86 -3.06 -21.26
C GLU A 204 -4.05 -2.31 -20.18
N ILE A 205 -3.98 -0.98 -20.30
CA ILE A 205 -3.28 -0.14 -19.32
C ILE A 205 -4.08 -0.18 -18.02
N ASP A 206 -3.52 -0.78 -16.97
CA ASP A 206 -4.13 -0.89 -15.64
C ASP A 206 -3.28 -0.13 -14.61
N PRO A 207 -3.55 1.18 -14.40
CA PRO A 207 -2.81 1.98 -13.44
C PRO A 207 -2.88 1.42 -12.01
N LEU A 208 -4.05 0.91 -11.60
CA LEU A 208 -4.23 0.31 -10.28
C LEU A 208 -3.39 -0.96 -10.12
N GLY A 209 -3.37 -1.83 -11.14
CA GLY A 209 -2.51 -3.01 -11.16
C GLY A 209 -1.04 -2.66 -11.07
N GLY A 210 -0.58 -1.69 -11.86
CA GLY A 210 0.80 -1.21 -11.84
C GLY A 210 1.21 -0.63 -10.48
N PHE A 211 0.34 0.13 -9.84
CA PHE A 211 0.59 0.64 -8.48
C PHE A 211 0.71 -0.50 -7.46
N LEU A 212 -0.22 -1.47 -7.49
CA LEU A 212 -0.18 -2.62 -6.59
C LEU A 212 1.06 -3.49 -6.80
N GLU A 213 1.49 -3.72 -8.04
CA GLU A 213 2.75 -4.41 -8.33
C GLU A 213 3.96 -3.63 -7.80
N THR A 214 3.98 -2.30 -8.00
CA THR A 214 5.05 -1.47 -7.47
C THR A 214 5.11 -1.56 -5.94
N THR A 215 3.97 -1.52 -5.24
CA THR A 215 3.91 -1.66 -3.78
C THR A 215 4.36 -3.03 -3.31
N ALA A 216 4.01 -4.11 -4.03
CA ALA A 216 4.43 -5.47 -3.72
C ALA A 216 5.94 -5.65 -3.94
N LEU A 217 6.48 -5.19 -5.08
CA LEU A 217 7.91 -5.23 -5.37
C LEU A 217 8.74 -4.45 -4.35
N VAL A 218 8.24 -3.29 -3.90
CA VAL A 218 8.89 -2.51 -2.85
C VAL A 218 8.85 -3.26 -1.52
N ALA A 219 7.75 -3.92 -1.18
CA ALA A 219 7.64 -4.73 0.03
C ALA A 219 8.58 -5.95 0.02
N ASP A 220 8.87 -6.54 -1.15
CA ASP A 220 9.75 -7.70 -1.31
C ASP A 220 11.22 -7.32 -1.53
N ALA A 221 11.49 -6.24 -2.27
CA ALA A 221 12.85 -5.80 -2.61
C ALA A 221 13.56 -5.06 -1.48
N ASP A 222 12.83 -4.59 -0.49
CA ASP A 222 13.32 -3.82 0.66
C ASP A 222 13.91 -4.70 1.78
N ALA A 223 14.32 -5.94 1.49
CA ALA A 223 15.24 -6.64 2.36
C ALA A 223 16.58 -5.87 2.32
N TRP A 224 16.74 -4.88 3.22
CA TRP A 224 18.04 -4.23 3.40
C TRP A 224 19.09 -5.29 3.64
N ASP A 225 19.94 -5.48 2.65
CA ASP A 225 21.12 -6.31 2.80
C ASP A 225 22.18 -5.51 3.56
N VAL A 226 22.22 -5.69 4.87
CA VAL A 226 23.22 -5.09 5.76
C VAL A 226 24.65 -5.44 5.31
N GLY A 227 24.84 -6.54 4.56
CA GLY A 227 26.11 -7.00 4.04
C GLY A 227 26.50 -6.39 2.70
N ALA A 228 25.57 -5.76 1.99
CA ALA A 228 25.86 -5.21 0.66
C ALA A 228 26.78 -3.98 0.74
N ASP A 229 27.85 -3.99 -0.06
CA ASP A 229 28.73 -2.81 -0.18
C ASP A 229 28.10 -1.76 -1.10
N ARG A 230 27.10 -1.06 -0.59
CA ARG A 230 26.26 -0.07 -1.31
C ARG A 230 25.98 1.13 -0.41
N VAL A 231 25.87 2.32 -1.02
CA VAL A 231 25.43 3.53 -0.33
C VAL A 231 23.94 3.37 0.01
N ALA A 232 23.57 3.59 1.27
CA ALA A 232 22.17 3.53 1.69
C ALA A 232 21.45 4.87 1.43
N LEU A 233 20.36 4.83 0.69
CA LEU A 233 19.44 5.96 0.50
C LEU A 233 18.14 5.67 1.26
N MET A 234 17.77 6.55 2.21
CA MET A 234 16.59 6.30 3.03
C MET A 234 15.95 7.57 3.58
N THR A 235 14.70 7.48 4.00
CA THR A 235 14.06 8.55 4.76
C THR A 235 14.59 8.58 6.20
N PHE A 236 14.44 9.73 6.88
CA PHE A 236 14.78 9.84 8.31
C PHE A 236 14.04 8.79 9.17
N HIS A 237 12.81 8.46 8.82
CA HIS A 237 12.02 7.44 9.54
C HIS A 237 12.59 6.04 9.32
N ALA A 238 13.02 5.71 8.11
CA ALA A 238 13.64 4.42 7.81
C ALA A 238 15.03 4.27 8.47
N ALA A 239 15.70 5.38 8.80
CA ALA A 239 16.99 5.39 9.44
C ALA A 239 16.93 5.16 10.97
N LYS A 240 15.75 5.16 11.59
CA LYS A 240 15.59 5.00 13.05
C LYS A 240 16.21 3.67 13.50
N GLY A 241 17.20 3.76 14.39
CA GLY A 241 17.90 2.58 14.93
C GLY A 241 19.05 2.07 14.06
N LEU A 242 19.40 2.76 12.96
CA LEU A 242 20.53 2.44 12.11
C LEU A 242 21.68 3.42 12.34
N GLU A 243 22.91 2.91 12.22
CA GLU A 243 24.12 3.69 12.41
C GLU A 243 25.02 3.59 11.16
N PHE A 244 25.53 4.75 10.71
CA PHE A 244 26.42 4.83 9.56
C PHE A 244 27.64 5.70 9.90
N PRO A 245 28.84 5.31 9.45
CA PRO A 245 30.06 6.11 9.65
C PRO A 245 29.97 7.52 9.04
N VAL A 246 29.22 7.67 7.93
CA VAL A 246 29.03 8.96 7.25
C VAL A 246 27.58 9.12 6.83
N VAL A 247 26.97 10.24 7.23
CA VAL A 247 25.58 10.59 6.91
C VAL A 247 25.53 11.93 6.18
N TYR A 248 24.74 11.99 5.14
CA TYR A 248 24.44 13.20 4.36
C TYR A 248 22.97 13.56 4.43
#